data_8baad150eabc9e1bbacaa48a3be1a2bc
#
_entry.id   8baad150eabc9e1bbacaa48a3be1a2bc
#
_cell.length_a   1.000
_cell.length_b   1.000
_cell.length_c   1.000
_cell.angle_alpha   90.00
_cell.angle_beta   90.00
_cell.angle_gamma   90.00
#
_symmetry.space_group_name_H-M   'P 1'
#
loop_
_entity.id
_entity.type
_entity.pdbx_description
1 polymer ?
#
loop_
_entity_poly.entity_id
_entity_poly.type
_entity_poly.pdbx_seq_one_letter_code
_entity_poly.pdbx_strand_id
1 'polypeptide(L)'
;RFQQDVIKESPDAVVILGGINDIAQNQGYISIPDIASNIRKMAEIALSYDIRVWLCSVLPASDFPWNPGLDPAAKVRELNRLILSISEDMKLTYVDYYSEMVDENGGLQVPIYTTADDLVHPNAAGFAVMESVLIKAIKGSL
;
A
#
# COMPACT_ATOMS: atom_id res chain seq x y z
N ARG A 1 -0.33 -9.28 -14.98
CA ARG A 1 -1.37 -9.88 -14.08
C ARG A 1 -2.55 -8.95 -13.88
N PHE A 2 -2.36 -7.65 -13.63
CA PHE A 2 -3.45 -6.71 -13.31
C PHE A 2 -4.62 -6.76 -14.32
N GLN A 3 -4.34 -6.84 -15.62
CA GLN A 3 -5.38 -6.98 -16.64
C GLN A 3 -6.15 -8.30 -16.51
N GLN A 4 -5.48 -9.40 -16.17
CA GLN A 4 -6.12 -10.71 -16.02
C GLN A 4 -6.90 -10.83 -14.72
N ASP A 5 -6.32 -10.31 -13.63
CA ASP A 5 -6.81 -10.54 -12.27
C ASP A 5 -7.86 -9.47 -11.86
N VAL A 6 -7.88 -8.32 -12.52
CA VAL A 6 -8.77 -7.20 -12.19
C VAL A 6 -9.66 -6.80 -13.36
N ILE A 7 -9.06 -6.41 -14.50
CA ILE A 7 -9.83 -5.82 -15.60
C ILE A 7 -10.83 -6.80 -16.21
N LYS A 8 -10.46 -8.07 -16.36
CA LYS A 8 -11.37 -9.10 -16.90
C LYS A 8 -12.59 -9.36 -16.04
N GLU A 9 -12.50 -9.11 -14.73
CA GLU A 9 -13.63 -9.26 -13.82
C GLU A 9 -14.62 -8.09 -13.91
N SER A 10 -14.26 -7.03 -14.63
CA SER A 10 -15.10 -5.85 -14.88
C SER A 10 -15.67 -5.26 -13.58
N PRO A 11 -14.84 -4.97 -12.54
CA PRO A 11 -15.34 -4.42 -11.28
C PRO A 11 -15.73 -2.95 -11.45
N ASP A 12 -16.67 -2.47 -10.63
CA ASP A 12 -17.02 -1.05 -10.57
C ASP A 12 -15.90 -0.20 -9.94
N ALA A 13 -15.06 -0.82 -9.11
CA ALA A 13 -13.99 -0.13 -8.40
C ALA A 13 -12.86 -1.08 -8.00
N VAL A 14 -11.65 -0.53 -7.81
CA VAL A 14 -10.47 -1.25 -7.33
C VAL A 14 -9.77 -0.47 -6.23
N VAL A 15 -9.34 -1.19 -5.20
CA VAL A 15 -8.45 -0.68 -4.14
C VAL A 15 -7.06 -1.24 -4.40
N ILE A 16 -6.07 -0.37 -4.62
CA ILE A 16 -4.71 -0.77 -4.95
C ILE A 16 -3.81 -0.59 -3.72
N LEU A 17 -3.37 -1.71 -3.16
CA LEU A 17 -2.36 -1.78 -2.10
C LEU A 17 -1.22 -2.69 -2.59
N GLY A 18 -0.02 -2.14 -2.72
CA GLY A 18 1.13 -2.88 -3.20
C GLY A 18 2.44 -2.14 -2.97
N GLY A 19 3.57 -2.85 -3.16
CA GLY A 19 4.91 -2.27 -3.07
C GLY A 19 5.78 -2.85 -1.96
N ILE A 20 5.20 -3.42 -0.88
CA ILE A 20 6.01 -3.96 0.23
C ILE A 20 6.87 -5.15 -0.22
N ASN A 21 6.34 -6.02 -1.08
CA ASN A 21 7.08 -7.16 -1.62
C ASN A 21 8.23 -6.72 -2.54
N ASP A 22 8.05 -5.61 -3.24
CA ASP A 22 9.09 -5.00 -4.08
C ASP A 22 10.19 -4.39 -3.20
N ILE A 23 9.83 -3.68 -2.12
CA ILE A 23 10.77 -3.15 -1.14
C ILE A 23 11.56 -4.29 -0.48
N ALA A 24 10.89 -5.41 -0.18
CA ALA A 24 11.52 -6.63 0.36
C ALA A 24 12.41 -7.37 -0.66
N GLN A 25 12.42 -6.94 -1.92
CA GLN A 25 13.18 -7.54 -3.04
C GLN A 25 12.84 -9.01 -3.30
N ASN A 26 11.58 -9.42 -3.06
CA ASN A 26 11.13 -10.81 -3.22
C ASN A 26 11.28 -11.34 -4.67
N GLN A 27 11.33 -10.43 -5.65
CA GLN A 27 11.57 -10.73 -7.07
C GLN A 27 12.82 -10.02 -7.61
N GLY A 28 13.75 -9.64 -6.72
CA GLY A 28 14.93 -8.85 -7.04
C GLY A 28 14.75 -7.36 -6.80
N TYR A 29 15.83 -6.61 -7.01
CA TYR A 29 15.85 -5.17 -6.76
C TYR A 29 15.00 -4.40 -7.79
N ILE A 30 14.20 -3.48 -7.29
CA ILE A 30 13.49 -2.47 -8.08
C ILE A 30 13.57 -1.12 -7.33
N SER A 31 13.77 -0.03 -8.04
CA SER A 31 13.85 1.30 -7.42
C SER A 31 12.50 1.78 -6.89
N ILE A 32 12.49 2.61 -5.85
CA ILE A 32 11.24 3.16 -5.31
C ILE A 32 10.46 3.97 -6.35
N PRO A 33 11.08 4.81 -7.20
CA PRO A 33 10.36 5.46 -8.30
C PRO A 33 9.75 4.48 -9.31
N ASP A 34 10.39 3.35 -9.59
CA ASP A 34 9.83 2.35 -10.52
C ASP A 34 8.65 1.62 -9.89
N ILE A 35 8.68 1.32 -8.58
CA ILE A 35 7.52 0.78 -7.85
C ILE A 35 6.35 1.76 -7.95
N ALA A 36 6.57 3.03 -7.67
CA ALA A 36 5.55 4.06 -7.77
C ALA A 36 5.00 4.18 -9.20
N SER A 37 5.88 4.13 -10.22
CA SER A 37 5.48 4.13 -11.63
C SER A 37 4.59 2.93 -11.98
N ASN A 38 4.86 1.76 -11.45
CA ASN A 38 4.03 0.57 -11.66
C ASN A 38 2.65 0.72 -11.00
N ILE A 39 2.58 1.30 -9.80
CA ILE A 39 1.30 1.61 -9.14
C ILE A 39 0.50 2.62 -9.97
N ARG A 40 1.14 3.68 -10.47
CA ARG A 40 0.51 4.66 -11.37
C ARG A 40 -0.06 3.99 -12.62
N LYS A 41 0.70 3.10 -13.27
CA LYS A 41 0.24 2.37 -14.45
C LYS A 41 -0.99 1.52 -14.17
N MET A 42 -1.06 0.86 -13.01
CA MET A 42 -2.25 0.10 -12.62
C MET A 42 -3.48 1.01 -12.49
N ALA A 43 -3.33 2.16 -11.88
CA ALA A 43 -4.40 3.16 -11.76
C ALA A 43 -4.83 3.70 -13.13
N GLU A 44 -3.89 4.05 -14.00
CA GLU A 44 -4.17 4.52 -15.38
C GLU A 44 -4.95 3.47 -16.20
N ILE A 45 -4.54 2.20 -16.10
CA ILE A 45 -5.24 1.10 -16.76
C ILE A 45 -6.67 0.98 -16.22
N ALA A 46 -6.87 0.96 -14.89
CA ALA A 46 -8.21 0.85 -14.32
C ALA A 46 -9.13 2.00 -14.77
N LEU A 47 -8.63 3.24 -14.71
CA LEU A 47 -9.38 4.42 -15.17
C LEU A 47 -9.74 4.37 -16.67
N SER A 48 -8.87 3.78 -17.49
CA SER A 48 -9.16 3.64 -18.95
C SER A 48 -10.32 2.65 -19.26
N TYR A 49 -10.71 1.87 -18.24
CA TYR A 49 -11.88 0.97 -18.29
C TYR A 49 -13.06 1.47 -17.43
N ASP A 50 -13.06 2.76 -17.08
CA ASP A 50 -14.08 3.38 -16.22
C ASP A 50 -14.20 2.75 -14.82
N ILE A 51 -13.15 2.07 -14.36
CA ILE A 51 -13.06 1.47 -13.01
C ILE A 51 -12.58 2.55 -12.03
N ARG A 52 -13.33 2.76 -10.95
CA ARG A 52 -12.99 3.68 -9.88
C ARG A 52 -11.77 3.19 -9.10
N VAL A 53 -10.86 4.08 -8.69
CA VAL A 53 -9.59 3.70 -8.05
C VAL A 53 -9.40 4.40 -6.70
N TRP A 54 -9.03 3.61 -5.68
CA TRP A 54 -8.45 4.09 -4.44
C TRP A 54 -7.00 3.61 -4.34
N LEU A 55 -6.07 4.54 -4.08
CA LEU A 55 -4.66 4.20 -3.86
C LEU A 55 -4.35 4.18 -2.37
N CYS A 56 -3.78 3.07 -1.89
CA CYS A 56 -3.46 2.90 -0.48
C CYS A 56 -1.99 3.19 -0.20
N SER A 57 -1.72 3.75 0.99
CA SER A 57 -0.38 3.74 1.54
C SER A 57 0.08 2.30 1.77
N VAL A 58 1.36 2.05 1.55
CA VAL A 58 2.04 0.83 2.01
C VAL A 58 2.08 0.83 3.53
N LEU A 59 1.84 -0.31 4.15
CA LEU A 59 1.88 -0.46 5.60
C LEU A 59 3.29 -0.21 6.15
N PRO A 60 3.42 0.27 7.40
CA PRO A 60 4.72 0.40 8.04
C PRO A 60 5.45 -0.94 8.12
N ALA A 61 6.78 -0.93 8.02
CA ALA A 61 7.63 -2.08 8.26
C ALA A 61 9.00 -1.61 8.76
N SER A 62 9.48 -2.18 9.86
CA SER A 62 10.79 -1.83 10.46
C SER A 62 11.90 -2.73 9.96
N ASP A 63 11.59 -3.98 9.62
CA ASP A 63 12.52 -4.95 9.04
C ASP A 63 11.76 -6.04 8.30
N PHE A 64 12.48 -6.87 7.57
CA PHE A 64 11.99 -8.10 6.94
C PHE A 64 12.74 -9.28 7.55
N PRO A 65 12.11 -10.09 8.43
CA PRO A 65 12.79 -11.21 9.08
C PRO A 65 13.43 -12.22 8.11
N TRP A 66 12.86 -12.36 6.90
CA TRP A 66 13.39 -13.23 5.84
C TRP A 66 14.47 -12.57 4.96
N ASN A 67 14.64 -11.25 5.03
CA ASN A 67 15.64 -10.51 4.27
C ASN A 67 16.07 -9.25 5.06
N PRO A 68 16.78 -9.43 6.18
CA PRO A 68 17.09 -8.34 7.11
C PRO A 68 18.08 -7.33 6.52
N GLY A 69 18.05 -6.11 7.07
CA GLY A 69 19.01 -5.05 6.72
C GLY A 69 18.66 -4.23 5.49
N LEU A 70 17.44 -4.34 4.97
CA LEU A 70 16.97 -3.54 3.83
C LEU A 70 16.46 -2.14 4.21
N ASP A 71 16.38 -1.81 5.50
CA ASP A 71 15.84 -0.53 6.02
C ASP A 71 14.49 -0.16 5.37
N PRO A 72 13.44 -0.98 5.56
CA PRO A 72 12.16 -0.74 4.89
C PRO A 72 11.46 0.54 5.35
N ALA A 73 11.66 0.98 6.60
CA ALA A 73 10.95 2.13 7.14
C ALA A 73 11.15 3.41 6.32
N ALA A 74 12.39 3.70 5.92
CA ALA A 74 12.70 4.85 5.07
C ALA A 74 12.11 4.70 3.67
N LYS A 75 12.22 3.50 3.08
CA LYS A 75 11.70 3.19 1.74
C LYS A 75 10.19 3.25 1.67
N VAL A 76 9.49 2.76 2.68
CA VAL A 76 8.03 2.84 2.80
C VAL A 76 7.59 4.31 2.85
N ARG A 77 8.24 5.15 3.66
CA ARG A 77 7.93 6.58 3.70
C ARG A 77 8.13 7.25 2.34
N GLU A 78 9.22 6.94 1.65
CA GLU A 78 9.49 7.48 0.31
C GLU A 78 8.44 7.04 -0.69
N LEU A 79 8.10 5.75 -0.73
CA LEU A 79 7.07 5.22 -1.62
C LEU A 79 5.70 5.83 -1.32
N ASN A 80 5.31 5.94 -0.04
CA ASN A 80 4.04 6.54 0.35
C ASN A 80 3.93 8.01 -0.06
N ARG A 81 5.02 8.78 0.03
CA ARG A 81 5.07 10.15 -0.48
C ARG A 81 4.81 10.20 -2.00
N LEU A 82 5.38 9.26 -2.77
CA LEU A 82 5.15 9.17 -4.21
C LEU A 82 3.71 8.74 -4.54
N ILE A 83 3.15 7.77 -3.81
CA ILE A 83 1.76 7.32 -3.99
C ILE A 83 0.78 8.47 -3.69
N LEU A 84 1.01 9.24 -2.62
CA LEU A 84 0.22 10.41 -2.31
C LEU A 84 0.28 11.43 -3.46
N SER A 85 1.46 11.75 -3.95
CA SER A 85 1.64 12.67 -5.09
C SER A 85 0.93 12.17 -6.36
N ILE A 86 0.98 10.87 -6.64
CA ILE A 86 0.23 10.26 -7.74
C ILE A 86 -1.28 10.41 -7.54
N SER A 87 -1.77 10.20 -6.31
CA SER A 87 -3.19 10.36 -5.99
C SER A 87 -3.67 11.79 -6.24
N GLU A 88 -2.89 12.78 -5.80
CA GLU A 88 -3.18 14.21 -6.02
C GLU A 88 -3.20 14.56 -7.51
N ASP A 89 -2.17 14.15 -8.26
CA ASP A 89 -2.03 14.41 -9.69
C ASP A 89 -3.16 13.80 -10.51
N MET A 90 -3.56 12.58 -10.17
CA MET A 90 -4.64 11.84 -10.85
C MET A 90 -6.03 12.12 -10.26
N LYS A 91 -6.15 12.96 -9.21
CA LYS A 91 -7.39 13.26 -8.47
C LYS A 91 -8.09 12.02 -7.92
N LEU A 92 -7.30 11.10 -7.39
CA LEU A 92 -7.75 9.88 -6.74
C LEU A 92 -7.79 10.04 -5.23
N THR A 93 -8.60 9.23 -4.58
CA THR A 93 -8.62 9.16 -3.12
C THR A 93 -7.42 8.34 -2.62
N TYR A 94 -6.60 8.96 -1.76
CA TYR A 94 -5.54 8.27 -1.02
C TYR A 94 -6.10 7.68 0.26
N VAL A 95 -5.80 6.40 0.52
CA VAL A 95 -6.23 5.66 1.71
C VAL A 95 -5.02 5.50 2.63
N ASP A 96 -4.98 6.27 3.70
CA ASP A 96 -3.82 6.35 4.61
C ASP A 96 -3.91 5.33 5.75
N TYR A 97 -3.51 4.10 5.48
CA TYR A 97 -3.32 3.09 6.53
C TYR A 97 -2.08 3.38 7.38
N TYR A 98 -1.02 3.94 6.74
CA TYR A 98 0.28 4.12 7.37
C TYR A 98 0.19 4.95 8.65
N SER A 99 -0.46 6.11 8.59
CA SER A 99 -0.54 7.04 9.71
C SER A 99 -1.24 6.46 10.95
N GLU A 100 -2.20 5.55 10.76
CA GLU A 100 -2.94 4.92 11.87
C GLU A 100 -2.18 3.73 12.49
N MET A 101 -1.18 3.18 11.80
CA MET A 101 -0.56 1.91 12.17
C MET A 101 0.92 1.99 12.49
N VAL A 102 1.56 3.13 12.20
CA VAL A 102 3.00 3.33 12.39
C VAL A 102 3.38 3.53 13.86
N ASP A 103 4.49 2.93 14.27
CA ASP A 103 5.17 3.21 15.54
C ASP A 103 6.19 4.35 15.40
N GLU A 104 6.87 4.69 16.50
CA GLU A 104 7.89 5.75 16.56
C GLU A 104 9.13 5.47 15.68
N ASN A 105 9.36 4.21 15.29
CA ASN A 105 10.50 3.77 14.49
C ASN A 105 10.16 3.56 13.00
N GLY A 106 8.90 3.76 12.61
CA GLY A 106 8.44 3.56 11.24
C GLY A 106 8.00 2.14 10.92
N GLY A 107 7.84 1.28 11.92
CA GLY A 107 7.32 -0.07 11.81
C GLY A 107 5.84 -0.19 12.15
N LEU A 108 5.27 -1.38 11.94
CA LEU A 108 3.96 -1.73 12.49
C LEU A 108 4.04 -1.83 14.02
N GLN A 109 3.04 -1.30 14.72
CA GLN A 109 2.99 -1.33 16.16
C GLN A 109 2.96 -2.77 16.69
N VAL A 110 4.00 -3.15 17.42
CA VAL A 110 4.13 -4.45 18.11
C VAL A 110 3.80 -4.27 19.59
N PRO A 111 3.01 -5.14 20.21
CA PRO A 111 2.29 -6.30 19.67
C PRO A 111 0.88 -5.97 19.16
N ILE A 112 0.52 -4.71 19.00
CA ILE A 112 -0.86 -4.27 18.74
C ILE A 112 -1.34 -4.76 17.38
N TYR A 113 -0.58 -4.51 16.32
CA TYR A 113 -1.01 -4.79 14.93
C TYR A 113 -0.22 -5.90 14.25
N THR A 114 0.91 -6.33 14.81
CA THR A 114 1.74 -7.44 14.30
C THR A 114 2.49 -8.11 15.45
N THR A 115 3.24 -9.17 15.14
CA THR A 115 4.10 -9.85 16.12
C THR A 115 5.56 -9.45 15.94
N ALA A 116 6.37 -9.63 17.00
CA ALA A 116 7.80 -9.35 16.97
C ALA A 116 8.60 -10.25 16.00
N ASP A 117 8.02 -11.41 15.63
CA ASP A 117 8.65 -12.35 14.69
C ASP A 117 8.27 -12.06 13.22
N ASP A 118 7.20 -11.28 12.98
CA ASP A 118 6.70 -10.97 11.63
C ASP A 118 7.10 -9.57 11.17
N LEU A 119 6.70 -8.54 11.92
CA LEU A 119 6.97 -7.11 11.67
C LEU A 119 6.32 -6.51 10.41
N VAL A 120 5.59 -7.29 9.62
CA VAL A 120 5.08 -6.89 8.29
C VAL A 120 3.59 -7.17 8.12
N HIS A 121 3.11 -8.36 8.52
CA HIS A 121 1.75 -8.76 8.29
C HIS A 121 0.84 -8.34 9.45
N PRO A 122 -0.28 -7.63 9.16
CA PRO A 122 -1.23 -7.26 10.19
C PRO A 122 -1.91 -8.47 10.81
N ASN A 123 -2.12 -8.42 12.12
CA ASN A 123 -3.01 -9.33 12.82
C ASN A 123 -4.50 -8.88 12.70
N ALA A 124 -5.42 -9.56 13.38
CA ALA A 124 -6.84 -9.23 13.33
C ALA A 124 -7.15 -7.78 13.75
N ALA A 125 -6.44 -7.23 14.75
CA ALA A 125 -6.60 -5.83 15.16
C ALA A 125 -6.10 -4.86 14.07
N GLY A 126 -4.99 -5.17 13.42
CA GLY A 126 -4.48 -4.40 12.28
C GLY A 126 -5.46 -4.38 11.12
N PHE A 127 -6.02 -5.52 10.75
CA PHE A 127 -7.06 -5.58 9.71
C PHE A 127 -8.32 -4.80 10.07
N ALA A 128 -8.75 -4.79 11.33
CA ALA A 128 -9.90 -4.00 11.78
C ALA A 128 -9.66 -2.49 11.62
N VAL A 129 -8.44 -2.01 11.88
CA VAL A 129 -8.06 -0.62 11.61
C VAL A 129 -8.08 -0.33 10.11
N MET A 130 -7.49 -1.19 9.30
CA MET A 130 -7.49 -1.03 7.83
C MET A 130 -8.92 -0.96 7.27
N GLU A 131 -9.81 -1.85 7.72
CA GLU A 131 -11.22 -1.83 7.34
C GLU A 131 -11.87 -0.48 7.67
N SER A 132 -11.69 0.02 8.89
CA SER A 132 -12.24 1.30 9.33
C SER A 132 -11.75 2.47 8.47
N VAL A 133 -10.45 2.52 8.19
CA VAL A 133 -9.83 3.55 7.35
C VAL A 133 -10.37 3.50 5.92
N LEU A 134 -10.45 2.29 5.34
CA LEU A 134 -10.96 2.10 3.98
C LEU A 134 -12.42 2.50 3.85
N ILE A 135 -13.29 2.06 4.77
CA ILE A 135 -14.72 2.42 4.76
C ILE A 135 -14.90 3.94 4.84
N LYS A 136 -14.13 4.61 5.70
CA LYS A 136 -14.16 6.08 5.82
C LYS A 136 -13.75 6.77 4.51
N ALA A 137 -12.68 6.30 3.88
CA ALA A 137 -12.20 6.83 2.60
C ALA A 137 -13.22 6.63 1.47
N ILE A 138 -13.82 5.44 1.36
CA ILE A 138 -14.84 5.15 0.36
C ILE A 138 -16.06 6.05 0.57
N LYS A 139 -16.59 6.14 1.80
CA LYS A 139 -17.75 6.99 2.10
C LYS A 139 -17.50 8.47 1.85
N GLY A 140 -16.28 8.94 2.10
CA GLY A 140 -15.89 10.34 1.87
C GLY A 140 -15.69 10.72 0.39
N SER A 141 -15.58 9.72 -0.51
CA SER A 141 -15.30 9.90 -1.93
C SER A 141 -16.48 9.56 -2.86
N LEU A 142 -17.59 9.11 -2.29
CA LEU A 142 -18.84 8.87 -3.00
C LEU A 142 -19.69 10.15 -3.00
#